data_879753fae0f52839b385f98ea39921b9
#
_entry.id   879753fae0f52839b385f98ea39921b9
#
_cell.length_a   1.000
_cell.length_b   1.000
_cell.length_c   1.000
_cell.angle_alpha   90.00
_cell.angle_beta   90.00
_cell.angle_gamma   90.00
#
_symmetry.space_group_name_H-M   'P 1'
#
loop_
_entity.id
_entity.type
_entity.pdbx_description
1 polymer ?
#
loop_
_entity_poly.entity_id
_entity_poly.type
_entity_poly.pdbx_seq_one_letter_code
_entity_poly.pdbx_strand_id
1 'polypeptide(L)'
;AVASGECQVAISNSYYWVRMQLSEKPEDREVVGKVRMLWPDQEGFGTHVNLAGAAVAAHAPNRAAAVQFLEYLASAQAQTYFAAGNNEWPVVAGVDHGNPALAALGDFKADPLSLDAIARRTPQAQALLNEVGYK
;
A
#
# COMPACT_ATOMS: atom_id res chain seq x y z
N ALA A 1 -0.12 12.27 -15.58
CA ALA A 1 0.98 11.94 -16.48
C ALA A 1 0.61 10.76 -17.39
N VAL A 2 0.30 9.52 -16.89
CA VAL A 2 -0.05 8.38 -17.77
C VAL A 2 -1.30 8.66 -18.58
N ALA A 3 -2.38 9.12 -17.95
CA ALA A 3 -3.65 9.42 -18.63
C ALA A 3 -3.55 10.56 -19.66
N SER A 4 -2.58 11.48 -19.50
CA SER A 4 -2.28 12.57 -20.46
C SER A 4 -1.32 12.15 -21.57
N GLY A 5 -0.72 10.96 -21.48
CA GLY A 5 0.25 10.48 -22.48
C GLY A 5 1.68 10.97 -22.29
N GLU A 6 1.99 11.66 -21.19
CA GLU A 6 3.35 12.13 -20.87
C GLU A 6 4.30 10.95 -20.58
N CYS A 7 3.78 9.88 -19.98
CA CYS A 7 4.53 8.63 -19.77
C CYS A 7 3.61 7.42 -20.01
N GLN A 8 4.21 6.27 -20.25
CA GLN A 8 3.49 5.04 -20.53
C GLN A 8 3.20 4.24 -19.25
N VAL A 9 4.02 4.41 -18.23
CA VAL A 9 3.95 3.66 -16.96
C VAL A 9 4.25 4.61 -15.80
N ALA A 10 3.56 4.43 -14.69
CA ALA A 10 3.85 5.09 -13.42
C ALA A 10 3.75 4.10 -12.27
N ILE A 11 4.55 4.31 -11.22
CA ILE A 11 4.46 3.56 -9.97
C ILE A 11 3.54 4.32 -9.02
N SER A 12 2.59 3.61 -8.41
CA SER A 12 1.66 4.19 -7.44
C SER A 12 1.25 3.14 -6.40
N ASN A 13 0.85 3.59 -5.24
CA ASN A 13 0.18 2.71 -4.29
C ASN A 13 -1.25 2.39 -4.77
N SER A 14 -1.66 1.15 -4.59
CA SER A 14 -2.96 0.64 -5.05
C SER A 14 -4.16 1.38 -4.47
N TYR A 15 -4.09 1.84 -3.22
CA TYR A 15 -5.20 2.57 -2.59
C TYR A 15 -5.52 3.90 -3.28
N TYR A 16 -4.55 4.56 -3.94
CA TYR A 16 -4.83 5.75 -4.75
C TYR A 16 -5.66 5.41 -5.98
N TRP A 17 -5.35 4.28 -6.63
CA TRP A 17 -6.14 3.80 -7.75
C TRP A 17 -7.57 3.51 -7.34
N VAL A 18 -7.77 2.75 -6.26
CA VAL A 18 -9.11 2.44 -5.73
C VAL A 18 -9.86 3.72 -5.37
N ARG A 19 -9.19 4.68 -4.74
CA ARG A 19 -9.80 5.97 -4.41
C ARG A 19 -10.31 6.71 -5.66
N MET A 20 -9.56 6.70 -6.76
CA MET A 20 -10.02 7.28 -8.03
C MET A 20 -11.18 6.50 -8.63
N GLN A 21 -11.18 5.16 -8.55
CA GLN A 21 -12.31 4.34 -9.02
C GLN A 21 -13.61 4.65 -8.26
N LEU A 22 -13.52 4.93 -6.97
CA LEU A 22 -14.66 5.24 -6.11
C LEU A 22 -15.04 6.72 -6.14
N SER A 23 -14.26 7.57 -6.80
CA SER A 23 -14.48 9.00 -6.85
C SER A 23 -15.72 9.36 -7.70
N GLU A 24 -16.47 10.34 -7.23
CA GLU A 24 -17.59 10.92 -7.98
C GLU A 24 -17.13 12.00 -8.98
N LYS A 25 -15.87 12.43 -8.90
CA LYS A 25 -15.30 13.47 -9.75
C LYS A 25 -15.14 12.99 -11.19
N PRO A 26 -15.64 13.72 -12.19
CA PRO A 26 -15.52 13.33 -13.59
C PRO A 26 -14.07 13.15 -14.06
N GLU A 27 -13.15 13.99 -13.58
CA GLU A 27 -11.73 13.92 -13.91
C GLU A 27 -11.06 12.62 -13.44
N ASP A 28 -11.44 12.11 -12.25
CA ASP A 28 -10.92 10.84 -11.74
C ASP A 28 -11.43 9.67 -12.58
N ARG A 29 -12.71 9.70 -12.97
CA ARG A 29 -13.32 8.70 -13.84
C ARG A 29 -12.68 8.68 -15.23
N GLU A 30 -12.33 9.84 -15.75
CA GLU A 30 -11.61 9.95 -17.03
C GLU A 30 -10.24 9.28 -16.94
N VAL A 31 -9.49 9.51 -15.87
CA VAL A 31 -8.19 8.87 -15.62
C VAL A 31 -8.33 7.36 -15.53
N VAL A 32 -9.27 6.86 -14.72
CA VAL A 32 -9.53 5.42 -14.56
C VAL A 32 -9.93 4.75 -15.88
N GLY A 33 -10.67 5.47 -16.74
CA GLY A 33 -11.04 4.96 -18.07
C GLY A 33 -9.87 4.84 -19.05
N LYS A 34 -8.78 5.57 -18.84
CA LYS A 34 -7.61 5.62 -19.74
C LYS A 34 -6.43 4.78 -19.25
N VAL A 35 -6.37 4.45 -17.97
CA VAL A 35 -5.22 3.80 -17.34
C VAL A 35 -5.65 2.44 -16.78
N ARG A 36 -4.75 1.46 -16.84
CA ARG A 36 -4.95 0.13 -16.24
C ARG A 36 -3.96 -0.06 -15.10
N MET A 37 -4.41 -0.55 -13.96
CA MET A 37 -3.54 -1.04 -12.91
C MET A 37 -3.00 -2.42 -13.27
N LEU A 38 -1.73 -2.65 -12.99
CA LEU A 38 -1.04 -3.91 -13.19
C LEU A 38 -0.28 -4.28 -11.91
N TRP A 39 -0.32 -5.55 -11.56
CA TRP A 39 0.54 -6.13 -10.54
C TRP A 39 1.85 -6.57 -11.19
N PRO A 40 2.99 -5.92 -10.89
CA PRO A 40 4.27 -6.30 -11.48
C PRO A 40 4.80 -7.62 -10.94
N ASP A 41 5.70 -8.24 -11.69
CA ASP A 41 6.54 -9.38 -11.32
C ASP A 41 5.78 -10.63 -10.83
N GLN A 42 4.60 -10.90 -11.38
CA GLN A 42 3.75 -12.01 -10.93
C GLN A 42 4.36 -13.41 -11.24
N GLU A 43 5.20 -13.51 -12.25
CA GLU A 43 5.92 -14.75 -12.59
C GLU A 43 7.28 -14.86 -11.89
N GLY A 44 7.78 -13.76 -11.29
CA GLY A 44 9.03 -13.68 -10.54
C GLY A 44 8.84 -13.70 -9.03
N PHE A 45 9.40 -12.70 -8.34
CA PHE A 45 9.31 -12.59 -6.88
C PHE A 45 7.92 -12.18 -6.38
N GLY A 46 7.15 -11.53 -7.20
CA GLY A 46 5.85 -10.96 -6.84
C GLY A 46 5.88 -9.44 -6.73
N THR A 47 4.71 -8.86 -6.54
CA THR A 47 4.55 -7.42 -6.37
C THR A 47 5.08 -6.98 -5.01
N HIS A 48 5.91 -5.93 -4.97
CA HIS A 48 6.34 -5.31 -3.72
C HIS A 48 5.12 -4.81 -2.92
N VAL A 49 5.06 -5.17 -1.63
CA VAL A 49 4.05 -4.70 -0.69
C VAL A 49 4.67 -3.68 0.26
N ASN A 50 4.08 -2.50 0.30
CA ASN A 50 4.42 -1.47 1.27
C ASN A 50 3.55 -1.65 2.52
N LEU A 51 4.15 -1.54 3.69
CA LEU A 51 3.48 -1.73 4.98
C LEU A 51 3.45 -0.43 5.78
N ALA A 52 2.29 -0.11 6.32
CA ALA A 52 2.18 0.89 7.37
C ALA A 52 2.57 0.26 8.71
N GLY A 53 3.32 0.98 9.51
CA GLY A 53 3.78 0.52 10.82
C GLY A 53 3.57 1.57 11.89
N ALA A 54 3.52 1.13 13.14
CA ALA A 54 3.46 2.00 14.31
C ALA A 54 4.36 1.48 15.42
N ALA A 55 4.85 2.39 16.26
CA ALA A 55 5.72 2.06 17.38
C ALA A 55 5.40 2.92 18.61
N VAL A 56 5.71 2.39 19.78
CA VAL A 56 5.63 3.16 21.03
C VAL A 56 6.87 4.03 21.18
N ALA A 57 6.70 5.34 21.30
CA ALA A 57 7.81 6.25 21.54
C ALA A 57 8.55 5.92 22.84
N ALA A 58 9.88 6.13 22.87
CA ALA A 58 10.72 5.80 24.03
C ALA A 58 10.25 6.47 25.33
N HIS A 59 9.73 7.69 25.23
CA HIS A 59 9.24 8.50 26.35
C HIS A 59 7.72 8.66 26.33
N ALA A 60 6.98 7.65 25.87
CA ALA A 60 5.52 7.67 25.87
C ALA A 60 4.98 7.82 27.30
N PRO A 61 4.21 8.88 27.62
CA PRO A 61 3.71 9.11 28.99
C PRO A 61 2.71 8.05 29.43
N ASN A 62 1.99 7.43 28.48
CA ASN A 62 0.98 6.41 28.72
C ASN A 62 1.33 5.11 27.97
N ARG A 63 2.51 4.55 28.26
CA ARG A 63 3.05 3.37 27.53
C ARG A 63 2.07 2.19 27.49
N ALA A 64 1.41 1.88 28.61
CA ALA A 64 0.45 0.77 28.66
C ALA A 64 -0.72 0.96 27.68
N ALA A 65 -1.31 2.15 27.68
CA ALA A 65 -2.39 2.48 26.74
C ALA A 65 -1.92 2.49 25.28
N ALA A 66 -0.69 2.94 25.01
CA ALA A 66 -0.11 2.90 23.68
C ALA A 66 0.07 1.46 23.18
N VAL A 67 0.52 0.53 24.03
CA VAL A 67 0.63 -0.89 23.69
C VAL A 67 -0.76 -1.47 23.39
N GLN A 68 -1.75 -1.26 24.24
CA GLN A 68 -3.13 -1.71 24.02
C GLN A 68 -3.70 -1.17 22.69
N PHE A 69 -3.39 0.07 22.35
CA PHE A 69 -3.80 0.64 21.08
C PHE A 69 -3.15 -0.06 19.88
N LEU A 70 -1.85 -0.36 19.95
CA LEU A 70 -1.16 -1.12 18.90
C LEU A 70 -1.72 -2.54 18.75
N GLU A 71 -2.01 -3.21 19.87
CA GLU A 71 -2.67 -4.53 19.86
C GLU A 71 -4.06 -4.45 19.23
N TYR A 72 -4.83 -3.40 19.52
CA TYR A 72 -6.11 -3.16 18.86
C TYR A 72 -5.94 -2.96 17.35
N LEU A 73 -4.95 -2.19 16.90
CA LEU A 73 -4.69 -1.99 15.47
C LEU A 73 -4.37 -3.30 14.73
N ALA A 74 -3.80 -4.29 15.42
CA ALA A 74 -3.58 -5.64 14.89
C ALA A 74 -4.82 -6.56 14.99
N SER A 75 -5.94 -6.10 15.53
CA SER A 75 -7.17 -6.88 15.61
C SER A 75 -7.87 -7.01 14.25
N ALA A 76 -8.63 -8.09 14.05
CA ALA A 76 -9.44 -8.26 12.84
C ALA A 76 -10.38 -7.06 12.60
N GLN A 77 -10.98 -6.52 13.65
CA GLN A 77 -11.87 -5.37 13.56
C GLN A 77 -11.17 -4.12 13.01
N ALA A 78 -10.00 -3.78 13.54
CA ALA A 78 -9.24 -2.62 13.08
C ALA A 78 -8.75 -2.81 11.64
N GLN A 79 -8.32 -4.01 11.28
CA GLN A 79 -7.89 -4.34 9.92
C GLN A 79 -9.04 -4.21 8.91
N THR A 80 -10.25 -4.60 9.26
CA THR A 80 -11.44 -4.38 8.43
C THR A 80 -11.75 -2.88 8.28
N TYR A 81 -11.55 -2.06 9.31
CA TYR A 81 -11.72 -0.61 9.22
C TYR A 81 -10.70 0.03 8.27
N PHE A 82 -9.42 -0.41 8.28
CA PHE A 82 -8.43 0.06 7.32
C PHE A 82 -8.80 -0.32 5.88
N ALA A 83 -9.28 -1.54 5.69
CA ALA A 83 -9.72 -1.98 4.37
C ALA A 83 -10.92 -1.17 3.85
N ALA A 84 -11.90 -0.90 4.70
CA ALA A 84 -13.10 -0.14 4.32
C ALA A 84 -12.82 1.37 4.14
N GLY A 85 -12.02 1.97 5.04
CA GLY A 85 -11.79 3.41 5.07
C GLY A 85 -10.65 3.89 4.17
N ASN A 86 -9.57 3.10 4.07
CA ASN A 86 -8.35 3.48 3.35
C ASN A 86 -8.11 2.68 2.07
N ASN A 87 -8.91 1.65 1.79
CA ASN A 87 -8.70 0.72 0.68
C ASN A 87 -7.35 0.00 0.75
N GLU A 88 -6.97 -0.45 1.94
CA GLU A 88 -5.72 -1.17 2.22
C GLU A 88 -6.02 -2.64 2.51
N TRP A 89 -5.15 -3.55 2.08
CA TRP A 89 -5.27 -4.96 2.44
C TRP A 89 -4.92 -5.17 3.91
N PRO A 90 -5.67 -6.03 4.64
CA PRO A 90 -5.30 -6.44 5.98
C PRO A 90 -3.92 -7.10 5.98
N VAL A 91 -3.08 -6.77 6.96
CA VAL A 91 -1.78 -7.43 7.18
C VAL A 91 -1.89 -8.64 8.10
N VAL A 92 -3.02 -8.81 8.78
CA VAL A 92 -3.30 -9.96 9.65
C VAL A 92 -3.91 -11.08 8.83
N ALA A 93 -3.27 -12.24 8.85
CA ALA A 93 -3.70 -13.40 8.08
C ALA A 93 -5.12 -13.85 8.47
N GLY A 94 -5.92 -14.20 7.46
CA GLY A 94 -7.29 -14.70 7.65
C GLY A 94 -8.34 -13.61 7.89
N VAL A 95 -7.97 -12.35 7.91
CA VAL A 95 -8.95 -11.25 7.98
C VAL A 95 -9.49 -10.96 6.58
N ASP A 96 -10.81 -11.06 6.44
CA ASP A 96 -11.49 -10.63 5.23
C ASP A 96 -11.54 -9.09 5.19
N HIS A 97 -11.08 -8.51 4.11
CA HIS A 97 -11.13 -7.06 3.93
C HIS A 97 -12.56 -6.53 3.71
N GLY A 98 -13.49 -7.35 3.21
CA GLY A 98 -14.88 -6.97 2.97
C GLY A 98 -15.07 -5.79 2.00
N ASN A 99 -14.03 -5.39 1.27
CA ASN A 99 -14.06 -4.24 0.36
C ASN A 99 -14.18 -4.69 -1.10
N PRO A 100 -15.35 -4.48 -1.76
CA PRO A 100 -15.55 -4.91 -3.14
C PRO A 100 -14.58 -4.26 -4.15
N ALA A 101 -14.11 -3.04 -3.87
CA ALA A 101 -13.18 -2.36 -4.74
C ALA A 101 -11.78 -2.98 -4.68
N LEU A 102 -11.35 -3.48 -3.52
CA LEU A 102 -10.13 -4.29 -3.41
C LEU A 102 -10.29 -5.65 -4.11
N ALA A 103 -11.43 -6.32 -3.90
CA ALA A 103 -11.73 -7.58 -4.56
C ALA A 103 -11.69 -7.47 -6.09
N ALA A 104 -12.16 -6.34 -6.64
CA ALA A 104 -12.15 -6.08 -8.08
C ALA A 104 -10.74 -5.95 -8.68
N LEU A 105 -9.70 -5.73 -7.87
CA LEU A 105 -8.30 -5.70 -8.32
C LEU A 105 -7.72 -7.09 -8.56
N GLY A 106 -8.42 -8.14 -8.13
CA GLY A 106 -7.99 -9.52 -8.23
C GLY A 106 -6.89 -9.90 -7.26
N ASP A 107 -6.56 -11.18 -7.25
CA ASP A 107 -5.47 -11.72 -6.44
C ASP A 107 -4.12 -11.36 -7.05
N PHE A 108 -3.11 -11.24 -6.21
CA PHE A 108 -1.74 -11.03 -6.64
C PHE A 108 -0.76 -11.79 -5.74
N LYS A 109 0.35 -12.16 -6.32
CA LYS A 109 1.50 -12.70 -5.59
C LYS A 109 2.28 -11.55 -4.97
N ALA A 110 2.32 -11.50 -3.64
CA ALA A 110 3.14 -10.55 -2.91
C ALA A 110 4.61 -11.00 -2.87
N ASP A 111 5.54 -10.05 -2.96
CA ASP A 111 6.97 -10.31 -2.73
C ASP A 111 7.17 -10.73 -1.26
N PRO A 112 7.77 -11.90 -0.98
CA PRO A 112 8.00 -12.39 0.38
C PRO A 112 9.18 -11.73 1.09
N LEU A 113 9.77 -10.68 0.52
CA LEU A 113 10.92 -10.01 1.10
C LEU A 113 10.62 -9.44 2.49
N SER A 114 11.42 -9.84 3.48
CA SER A 114 11.20 -9.39 4.86
C SER A 114 11.52 -7.91 5.05
N LEU A 115 10.85 -7.27 6.01
CA LEU A 115 11.12 -5.87 6.38
C LEU A 115 12.58 -5.63 6.76
N ASP A 116 13.22 -6.59 7.43
CA ASP A 116 14.65 -6.53 7.72
C ASP A 116 15.54 -6.49 6.48
N ALA A 117 15.19 -7.28 5.46
CA ALA A 117 15.91 -7.27 4.20
C ALA A 117 15.73 -5.96 3.45
N ILE A 118 14.52 -5.39 3.49
CA ILE A 118 14.22 -4.06 2.94
C ILE A 118 15.02 -2.99 3.67
N ALA A 119 15.00 -2.98 5.02
CA ALA A 119 15.71 -2.01 5.84
C ALA A 119 17.23 -2.03 5.55
N ARG A 120 17.84 -3.22 5.44
CA ARG A 120 19.26 -3.35 5.09
C ARG A 120 19.62 -2.80 3.71
N ARG A 121 18.69 -2.82 2.75
CA ARG A 121 18.91 -2.32 1.39
C ARG A 121 18.57 -0.84 1.21
N THR A 122 17.84 -0.25 2.14
CA THR A 122 17.40 1.15 2.04
C THR A 122 18.55 2.14 1.83
N PRO A 123 19.71 2.07 2.53
CA PRO A 123 20.81 2.99 2.28
C PRO A 123 21.37 2.92 0.86
N GLN A 124 21.47 1.71 0.30
CA GLN A 124 21.93 1.50 -1.08
C GLN A 124 20.92 2.00 -2.10
N ALA A 125 19.64 1.74 -1.88
CA ALA A 125 18.56 2.25 -2.72
C ALA A 125 18.54 3.78 -2.72
N GLN A 126 18.68 4.42 -1.56
CA GLN A 126 18.73 5.88 -1.45
C GLN A 126 19.94 6.47 -2.19
N ALA A 127 21.11 5.83 -2.11
CA ALA A 127 22.29 6.26 -2.85
C ALA A 127 22.04 6.23 -4.36
N LEU A 128 21.41 5.17 -4.85
CA LEU A 128 21.04 5.00 -6.27
C LEU A 128 20.05 6.08 -6.73
N LEU A 129 19.02 6.36 -5.94
CA LEU A 129 18.05 7.41 -6.23
C LEU A 129 18.71 8.79 -6.33
N ASN A 130 19.67 9.08 -5.43
CA ASN A 130 20.43 10.33 -5.45
C ASN A 130 21.33 10.41 -6.70
N GLU A 131 21.98 9.32 -7.08
CA GLU A 131 22.86 9.25 -8.25
C GLU A 131 22.11 9.56 -9.55
N VAL A 132 20.91 9.00 -9.72
CA VAL A 132 20.07 9.23 -10.92
C VAL A 132 19.22 10.50 -10.84
N GLY A 133 19.34 11.29 -9.76
CA GLY A 133 18.59 12.53 -9.57
C GLY A 133 17.07 12.35 -9.41
N TYR A 134 16.63 11.18 -8.95
CA TYR A 134 15.22 10.93 -8.67
C TYR A 134 14.77 11.77 -7.46
N LYS A 135 13.71 12.57 -7.65
CA LYS A 135 13.15 13.48 -6.63
C LYS A 135 11.70 13.19 -6.37
#